data_d7b408fee11ae8695f6531689bf27844
#
_entry.id   d7b408fee11ae8695f6531689bf27844
#
_cell.length_a   1.000
_cell.length_b   1.000
_cell.length_c   1.000
_cell.angle_alpha   90.00
_cell.angle_beta   90.00
_cell.angle_gamma   90.00
#
_symmetry.space_group_name_H-M   'P 1'
#
loop_
_entity.id
_entity.type
_entity.pdbx_description
1 polymer ?
#
loop_
_entity_poly.entity_id
_entity_poly.type
_entity_poly.pdbx_seq_one_letter_code
_entity_poly.pdbx_strand_id
1 'polypeptide(L)'
;HGDMTDEEMHSLYKHPKISAFMSLAHGEGFGLPIFEAVYSGIPVVATGWSGQLDYLIDEEGREQFYNVNFDLNHIQPQVVWDGVLIKESMWAYPREQSAKEKMRQCYEDVTSNNEDSYAGNADHYAEIIHERLDQDSIDTGPQR
;
A
#
# COMPACT_ATOMS: atom_id res chain seq x y z
N HIS A 1 20.20 5.95 -11.25
CA HIS A 1 19.77 5.46 -9.95
C HIS A 1 20.62 6.10 -8.86
N GLY A 2 20.20 7.14 -8.23
CA GLY A 2 20.80 7.71 -7.04
C GLY A 2 19.80 7.64 -5.90
N ASP A 3 20.27 7.91 -4.71
CA ASP A 3 19.37 8.09 -3.58
C ASP A 3 18.52 9.35 -3.82
N MET A 4 17.22 9.23 -3.62
CA MET A 4 16.30 10.35 -3.69
C MET A 4 16.08 10.93 -2.30
N THR A 5 15.98 12.25 -2.21
CA THR A 5 15.55 12.90 -0.98
C THR A 5 14.06 12.63 -0.74
N ASP A 6 13.59 12.86 0.48
CA ASP A 6 12.17 12.72 0.82
C ASP A 6 11.29 13.66 -0.03
N GLU A 7 11.77 14.87 -0.31
CA GLU A 7 11.08 15.82 -1.16
C GLU A 7 10.97 15.34 -2.61
N GLU A 8 12.04 14.75 -3.13
CA GLU A 8 12.06 14.17 -4.49
C GLU A 8 11.11 12.97 -4.59
N MET A 9 11.09 12.09 -3.59
CA MET A 9 10.16 10.97 -3.53
C MET A 9 8.71 11.46 -3.47
N HIS A 10 8.41 12.44 -2.64
CA HIS A 10 7.08 13.01 -2.54
C HIS A 10 6.65 13.66 -3.87
N SER A 11 7.54 14.38 -4.53
CA SER A 11 7.30 14.96 -5.85
C SER A 11 7.03 13.89 -6.92
N LEU A 12 7.72 12.75 -6.84
CA LEU A 12 7.49 11.63 -7.73
C LEU A 12 6.06 11.09 -7.59
N TYR A 13 5.59 10.85 -6.37
CA TYR A 13 4.22 10.37 -6.13
C TYR A 13 3.15 11.36 -6.61
N LYS A 14 3.45 12.64 -6.64
CA LYS A 14 2.53 13.68 -7.13
C LYS A 14 2.71 14.02 -8.61
N HIS A 15 3.64 13.38 -9.29
CA HIS A 15 3.91 13.67 -10.69
C HIS A 15 2.72 13.28 -11.58
N PRO A 16 2.27 14.14 -12.53
CA PRO A 16 1.08 13.89 -13.35
C PRO A 16 1.11 12.60 -14.19
N LYS A 17 2.30 12.07 -14.46
CA LYS A 17 2.48 10.81 -15.19
C LYS A 17 2.39 9.56 -14.32
N ILE A 18 2.35 9.72 -13.00
CA ILE A 18 2.21 8.62 -12.04
C ILE A 18 0.74 8.54 -11.65
N SER A 19 0.07 7.49 -12.07
CA SER A 19 -1.37 7.33 -11.88
C SER A 19 -1.76 6.30 -10.83
N ALA A 20 -0.84 5.44 -10.43
CA ALA A 20 -1.05 4.41 -9.42
C ALA A 20 0.29 3.89 -8.89
N PHE A 21 0.23 3.27 -7.72
CA PHE A 21 1.36 2.55 -7.13
C PHE A 21 1.00 1.07 -7.01
N MET A 22 1.94 0.19 -7.33
CA MET A 22 1.74 -1.25 -7.26
C MET A 22 2.84 -1.91 -6.44
N SER A 23 2.44 -2.80 -5.53
CA SER A 23 3.36 -3.65 -4.79
C SER A 23 2.81 -5.06 -4.68
N LEU A 24 3.58 -6.04 -5.12
CA LEU A 24 3.30 -7.46 -4.99
C LEU A 24 4.26 -8.12 -4.00
N ALA A 25 4.70 -7.40 -3.00
CA ALA A 25 5.59 -7.91 -1.97
C ALA A 25 4.97 -9.11 -1.23
N HIS A 26 5.81 -10.07 -0.87
CA HIS A 26 5.39 -11.26 -0.12
C HIS A 26 5.02 -10.96 1.33
N GLY A 27 5.53 -9.89 1.87
CA GLY A 27 5.27 -9.38 3.20
C GLY A 27 6.15 -8.18 3.47
N GLU A 28 5.56 -7.19 4.08
CA GLU A 28 6.27 -6.00 4.51
C GLU A 28 5.87 -5.72 5.95
N GLY A 29 6.73 -5.15 6.74
CA GLY A 29 6.38 -4.69 8.08
C GLY A 29 5.28 -3.63 7.97
N PHE A 30 5.64 -2.37 8.02
CA PHE A 30 4.69 -1.27 7.83
C PHE A 30 4.43 -0.96 6.34
N GLY A 31 5.41 -1.18 5.46
CA GLY A 31 5.29 -0.90 4.02
C GLY A 31 5.36 0.59 3.70
N LEU A 32 6.45 1.25 4.07
CA LEU A 32 6.62 2.70 3.88
C LEU A 32 6.34 3.20 2.46
N PRO A 33 6.80 2.55 1.37
CA PRO A 33 6.49 3.01 0.01
C PRO A 33 5.00 2.99 -0.31
N ILE A 34 4.28 1.97 0.14
CA ILE A 34 2.82 1.87 -0.03
C ILE A 34 2.14 2.98 0.77
N PHE A 35 2.57 3.20 2.01
CA PHE A 35 2.05 4.26 2.88
C PHE A 35 2.25 5.63 2.24
N GLU A 36 3.42 5.92 1.68
CA GLU A 36 3.70 7.18 0.98
C GLU A 36 2.77 7.39 -0.21
N ALA A 37 2.45 6.33 -0.95
CA ALA A 37 1.49 6.39 -2.05
C ALA A 37 0.08 6.75 -1.56
N VAL A 38 -0.39 6.09 -0.49
CA VAL A 38 -1.69 6.40 0.13
C VAL A 38 -1.72 7.83 0.64
N TYR A 39 -0.69 8.25 1.34
CA TYR A 39 -0.55 9.60 1.88
C TYR A 39 -0.54 10.67 0.79
N SER A 40 -0.02 10.35 -0.40
CA SER A 40 0.04 11.25 -1.56
C SER A 40 -1.24 11.24 -2.41
N GLY A 41 -2.24 10.43 -2.07
CA GLY A 41 -3.49 10.35 -2.81
C GLY A 41 -3.43 9.52 -4.09
N ILE A 42 -2.45 8.62 -4.22
CA ILE A 42 -2.30 7.75 -5.38
C ILE A 42 -3.04 6.44 -5.13
N PRO A 43 -3.84 5.96 -6.09
CA PRO A 43 -4.44 4.62 -6.03
C PRO A 43 -3.39 3.53 -5.84
N VAL A 44 -3.68 2.56 -4.98
CA VAL A 44 -2.76 1.46 -4.65
C VAL A 44 -3.33 0.12 -5.12
N VAL A 45 -2.49 -0.67 -5.79
CA VAL A 45 -2.73 -2.08 -6.10
C VAL A 45 -1.71 -2.88 -5.28
N ALA A 46 -2.18 -3.68 -4.35
CA ALA A 46 -1.28 -4.41 -3.44
C ALA A 46 -1.86 -5.74 -2.99
N THR A 47 -0.97 -6.63 -2.56
CA THR A 47 -1.36 -7.87 -1.89
C THR A 47 -1.97 -7.55 -0.53
N GLY A 48 -3.17 -8.07 -0.25
CA GLY A 48 -3.93 -7.81 0.98
C GLY A 48 -3.40 -8.57 2.19
N TRP A 49 -2.11 -8.43 2.49
CA TRP A 49 -1.39 -9.16 3.53
C TRP A 49 -0.43 -8.27 4.30
N SER A 50 -0.21 -8.59 5.59
CA SER A 50 0.80 -7.95 6.42
C SER A 50 0.41 -6.55 6.95
N GLY A 51 1.40 -5.81 7.47
CA GLY A 51 1.20 -4.56 8.18
C GLY A 51 0.63 -3.40 7.35
N GLN A 52 0.71 -3.48 6.02
CA GLN A 52 0.11 -2.47 5.15
C GLN A 52 -1.41 -2.37 5.28
N LEU A 53 -2.07 -3.40 5.78
CA LEU A 53 -3.52 -3.37 5.99
C LEU A 53 -3.97 -2.33 7.03
N ASP A 54 -3.09 -1.93 7.93
CA ASP A 54 -3.39 -0.93 8.95
C ASP A 54 -3.86 0.41 8.38
N TYR A 55 -3.39 0.76 7.18
CA TYR A 55 -3.74 2.01 6.51
C TYR A 55 -4.43 1.82 5.15
N LEU A 56 -4.56 0.58 4.67
CA LEU A 56 -5.29 0.26 3.43
C LEU A 56 -6.75 -0.09 3.69
N ILE A 57 -7.11 -0.33 4.94
CA ILE A 57 -8.48 -0.58 5.38
C ILE A 57 -8.89 0.56 6.30
N ASP A 58 -10.06 1.15 6.05
CA ASP A 58 -10.55 2.26 6.86
C ASP A 58 -11.11 1.80 8.21
N GLU A 59 -11.53 2.76 9.05
CA GLU A 59 -12.03 2.48 10.40
C GLU A 59 -13.34 1.67 10.40
N GLU A 60 -14.08 1.70 9.31
CA GLU A 60 -15.29 0.89 9.11
C GLU A 60 -15.00 -0.50 8.52
N GLY A 61 -13.74 -0.84 8.31
CA GLY A 61 -13.32 -2.12 7.76
C GLY A 61 -13.44 -2.23 6.25
N ARG A 62 -13.59 -1.11 5.54
CA ARG A 62 -13.70 -1.09 4.08
C ARG A 62 -12.31 -0.97 3.44
N GLU A 63 -12.09 -1.71 2.37
CA GLU A 63 -10.87 -1.62 1.59
C GLU A 63 -10.78 -0.27 0.87
N GLN A 64 -9.59 0.33 0.91
CA GLN A 64 -9.28 1.58 0.21
C GLN A 64 -8.12 1.36 -0.78
N PHE A 65 -8.11 0.21 -1.42
CA PHE A 65 -7.11 -0.21 -2.40
C PHE A 65 -7.63 -1.35 -3.26
N TYR A 66 -6.92 -1.64 -4.36
CA TYR A 66 -7.17 -2.81 -5.20
C TYR A 66 -6.45 -4.02 -4.59
N ASN A 67 -7.21 -4.90 -3.97
CA ASN A 67 -6.69 -6.02 -3.19
C ASN A 67 -6.40 -7.23 -4.08
N VAL A 68 -5.12 -7.54 -4.25
CA VAL A 68 -4.67 -8.72 -5.00
C VAL A 68 -4.77 -9.96 -4.11
N ASN A 69 -5.46 -10.98 -4.60
CA ASN A 69 -5.56 -12.27 -3.93
C ASN A 69 -4.20 -12.96 -3.88
N PHE A 70 -3.98 -13.74 -2.82
CA PHE A 70 -2.72 -14.40 -2.56
C PHE A 70 -2.93 -15.78 -1.95
N ASP A 71 -1.89 -16.60 -2.00
CA ASP A 71 -1.79 -17.85 -1.27
C ASP A 71 -0.68 -17.71 -0.24
N LEU A 72 -0.91 -18.22 0.97
CA LEU A 72 0.12 -18.32 1.98
C LEU A 72 0.93 -19.59 1.76
N ASN A 73 2.25 -19.46 1.73
CA ASN A 73 3.14 -20.59 1.59
C ASN A 73 4.43 -20.32 2.37
N HIS A 74 5.19 -21.39 2.63
CA HIS A 74 6.48 -21.25 3.28
C HIS A 74 7.43 -20.41 2.44
N ILE A 75 8.32 -19.67 3.11
CA ILE A 75 9.35 -18.88 2.44
C ILE A 75 10.26 -19.82 1.63
N GLN A 76 10.81 -19.29 0.54
CA GLN A 76 11.73 -20.06 -0.30
C GLN A 76 12.99 -20.42 0.48
N PRO A 77 13.51 -21.67 0.35
CA PRO A 77 14.71 -22.08 1.11
C PRO A 77 15.93 -21.19 0.93
N GLN A 78 16.04 -20.54 -0.24
CA GLN A 78 17.16 -19.65 -0.57
C GLN A 78 17.20 -18.38 0.27
N VAL A 79 16.07 -17.98 0.88
CA VAL A 79 15.96 -16.76 1.68
C VAL A 79 15.84 -17.04 3.17
N VAL A 80 15.95 -18.30 3.58
CA VAL A 80 15.96 -18.66 4.99
C VAL A 80 17.21 -18.09 5.66
N TRP A 81 16.99 -17.36 6.73
CA TRP A 81 18.04 -16.74 7.53
C TRP A 81 17.72 -17.01 9.00
N ASP A 82 18.53 -17.90 9.59
CA ASP A 82 18.31 -18.35 10.97
C ASP A 82 18.21 -17.17 11.94
N GLY A 83 17.13 -17.17 12.74
CA GLY A 83 16.85 -16.13 13.73
C GLY A 83 16.17 -14.88 13.13
N VAL A 84 16.09 -14.76 11.81
CA VAL A 84 15.42 -13.63 11.13
C VAL A 84 14.30 -14.13 10.22
N LEU A 85 14.63 -15.00 9.26
CA LEU A 85 13.65 -15.65 8.37
C LEU A 85 13.78 -17.15 8.50
N ILE A 86 12.96 -17.75 9.33
CA ILE A 86 12.95 -19.19 9.59
C ILE A 86 12.11 -19.92 8.54
N LYS A 87 12.43 -21.18 8.28
CA LYS A 87 11.76 -21.98 7.23
C LYS A 87 10.26 -22.18 7.47
N GLU A 88 9.81 -22.08 8.71
CA GLU A 88 8.40 -22.18 9.10
C GLU A 88 7.62 -20.88 8.85
N SER A 89 8.31 -19.79 8.52
CA SER A 89 7.66 -18.52 8.20
C SER A 89 6.84 -18.63 6.91
N MET A 90 5.76 -17.88 6.88
CA MET A 90 4.85 -17.86 5.74
C MET A 90 4.97 -16.54 4.99
N TRP A 91 4.91 -16.61 3.68
CA TRP A 91 4.80 -15.45 2.80
C TRP A 91 3.50 -15.49 1.99
N ALA A 92 2.98 -14.33 1.68
CA ALA A 92 1.90 -14.17 0.73
C ALA A 92 2.44 -14.18 -0.71
N TYR A 93 2.01 -15.15 -1.50
CA TYR A 93 2.35 -15.24 -2.92
C TYR A 93 1.16 -14.72 -3.72
N PRO A 94 1.28 -13.54 -4.35
CA PRO A 94 0.17 -12.97 -5.10
C PRO A 94 -0.21 -13.86 -6.28
N ARG A 95 -1.51 -14.02 -6.51
CA ARG A 95 -2.01 -14.75 -7.66
C ARG A 95 -1.89 -13.88 -8.91
N GLU A 96 -1.19 -14.36 -9.91
CA GLU A 96 -0.91 -13.61 -11.14
C GLU A 96 -2.19 -13.13 -11.82
N GLN A 97 -3.20 -13.98 -11.93
CA GLN A 97 -4.46 -13.62 -12.56
C GLN A 97 -5.16 -12.48 -11.79
N SER A 98 -5.20 -12.57 -10.46
CA SER A 98 -5.77 -11.50 -9.62
C SER A 98 -4.99 -10.20 -9.77
N ALA A 99 -3.65 -10.25 -9.79
CA ALA A 99 -2.82 -9.09 -10.01
C ALA A 99 -3.15 -8.38 -11.35
N LYS A 100 -3.24 -9.16 -12.43
CA LYS A 100 -3.59 -8.63 -13.75
C LYS A 100 -4.99 -7.99 -13.77
N GLU A 101 -5.96 -8.63 -13.16
CA GLU A 101 -7.33 -8.11 -13.07
C GLU A 101 -7.39 -6.81 -12.28
N LYS A 102 -6.72 -6.73 -11.14
CA LYS A 102 -6.69 -5.54 -10.29
C LYS A 102 -5.93 -4.39 -10.95
N MET A 103 -4.84 -4.67 -11.63
CA MET A 103 -4.12 -3.66 -12.42
C MET A 103 -5.02 -3.09 -13.54
N ARG A 104 -5.71 -3.95 -14.26
CA ARG A 104 -6.63 -3.53 -15.33
C ARG A 104 -7.78 -2.71 -14.77
N GLN A 105 -8.39 -3.15 -13.67
CA GLN A 105 -9.47 -2.41 -13.00
C GLN A 105 -9.00 -1.02 -12.57
N CYS A 106 -7.82 -0.93 -11.94
CA CYS A 106 -7.25 0.36 -11.56
C CYS A 106 -7.03 1.27 -12.77
N TYR A 107 -6.47 0.75 -13.85
CA TYR A 107 -6.25 1.48 -15.09
C TYR A 107 -7.58 2.01 -15.67
N GLU A 108 -8.60 1.18 -15.75
CA GLU A 108 -9.93 1.55 -16.25
C GLU A 108 -10.56 2.63 -15.37
N ASP A 109 -10.48 2.50 -14.04
CA ASP A 109 -11.04 3.47 -13.09
C ASP A 109 -10.33 4.83 -13.17
N VAL A 110 -9.01 4.83 -13.31
CA VAL A 110 -8.22 6.05 -13.47
C VAL A 110 -8.53 6.73 -14.80
N THR A 111 -8.55 5.99 -15.89
CA THR A 111 -8.73 6.56 -17.24
C THR A 111 -10.17 7.02 -17.51
N SER A 112 -11.16 6.40 -16.87
CA SER A 112 -12.57 6.79 -16.97
C SER A 112 -13.01 7.85 -15.96
N ASN A 113 -12.12 8.25 -15.02
CA ASN A 113 -12.43 9.13 -13.90
C ASN A 113 -13.61 8.63 -13.05
N ASN A 114 -13.66 7.33 -12.77
CA ASN A 114 -14.72 6.72 -11.96
C ASN A 114 -14.60 7.16 -10.49
N GLU A 115 -15.46 8.11 -10.09
CA GLU A 115 -15.47 8.68 -8.74
C GLU A 115 -15.89 7.66 -7.66
N ASP A 116 -16.62 6.62 -8.02
CA ASP A 116 -17.07 5.58 -7.08
C ASP A 116 -16.04 4.46 -6.87
N SER A 117 -14.87 4.55 -7.51
CA SER A 117 -13.79 3.58 -7.39
C SER A 117 -12.79 3.94 -6.30
N TYR A 118 -11.91 2.98 -5.93
CA TYR A 118 -10.77 3.28 -5.04
C TYR A 118 -9.87 4.36 -5.64
N ALA A 119 -9.65 4.35 -6.95
CA ALA A 119 -8.89 5.38 -7.64
C ALA A 119 -9.53 6.76 -7.50
N GLY A 120 -10.85 6.84 -7.68
CA GLY A 120 -11.59 8.09 -7.54
C GLY A 120 -11.65 8.61 -6.10
N ASN A 121 -11.53 7.73 -5.12
CA ASN A 121 -11.57 8.07 -3.69
C ASN A 121 -10.18 8.29 -3.07
N ALA A 122 -9.10 8.07 -3.81
CA ALA A 122 -7.74 8.04 -3.25
C ALA A 122 -7.33 9.37 -2.59
N ASP A 123 -7.65 10.50 -3.21
CA ASP A 123 -7.36 11.82 -2.64
C ASP A 123 -8.14 12.07 -1.35
N HIS A 124 -9.42 11.72 -1.31
CA HIS A 124 -10.23 11.86 -0.11
C HIS A 124 -9.71 10.97 1.03
N TYR A 125 -9.35 9.73 0.72
CA TYR A 125 -8.79 8.83 1.72
C TYR A 125 -7.43 9.32 2.24
N ALA A 126 -6.61 9.94 1.39
CA ALA A 126 -5.37 10.58 1.82
C ALA A 126 -5.62 11.66 2.87
N GLU A 127 -6.66 12.47 2.71
CA GLU A 127 -7.05 13.48 3.71
C GLU A 127 -7.41 12.83 5.06
N ILE A 128 -8.14 11.74 5.05
CA ILE A 128 -8.46 10.97 6.27
C ILE A 128 -7.20 10.47 6.97
N ILE A 129 -6.23 9.96 6.21
CA ILE A 129 -4.94 9.51 6.75
C ILE A 129 -4.16 10.67 7.37
N HIS A 130 -4.13 11.83 6.71
CA HIS A 130 -3.50 13.04 7.25
C HIS A 130 -4.11 13.45 8.59
N GLU A 131 -5.43 13.50 8.68
CA GLU A 131 -6.15 13.84 9.92
C GLU A 131 -5.85 12.83 11.05
N ARG A 132 -5.81 11.54 10.72
CA ARG A 132 -5.49 10.49 11.69
C ARG A 132 -4.08 10.67 12.27
N LEU A 133 -3.09 10.96 11.43
CA LEU A 133 -1.72 11.21 11.88
C LEU A 133 -1.61 12.47 12.74
N ASP A 134 -2.35 13.52 12.41
CA ASP A 134 -2.36 14.74 13.20
C ASP A 134 -2.96 14.51 14.59
N GLN A 135 -4.02 13.70 14.69
CA GLN A 135 -4.61 13.32 15.99
C GLN A 135 -3.63 12.50 16.83
N ASP A 136 -2.98 11.50 16.24
CA ASP A 136 -1.97 10.68 16.92
C ASP A 136 -0.81 11.53 17.45
N SER A 137 -0.40 12.54 16.70
CA SER A 137 0.64 13.49 17.13
C SER A 137 0.23 14.31 18.35
N ILE A 138 -1.06 14.66 18.48
CA ILE A 138 -1.61 15.37 19.63
C ILE A 138 -1.70 14.44 20.84
N ASP A 139 -2.19 13.23 20.66
CA ASP A 139 -2.39 12.25 21.73
C ASP A 139 -1.08 11.69 22.29
N THR A 140 -0.02 11.63 21.46
CA THR A 140 1.31 11.16 21.86
C THR A 140 2.29 12.28 22.20
N GLY A 141 1.83 13.52 22.20
CA GLY A 141 2.63 14.68 22.60
C GLY A 141 3.18 14.52 24.04
N PRO A 142 4.31 15.20 24.37
CA PRO A 142 4.91 15.04 25.69
C PRO A 142 3.90 15.43 26.77
N GLN A 143 3.52 14.48 27.58
CA GLN A 143 2.74 14.72 28.78
C GLN A 143 3.63 15.48 29.76
N ARG A 144 3.25 16.69 30.05
CA ARG A 144 3.88 17.50 31.07
C ARG A 144 3.32 17.19 32.45
#